data_36eec7ef90c0fe133fe6b5be5aa86579
#
_entry.id   36eec7ef90c0fe133fe6b5be5aa86579
#
_cell.length_a   1.000
_cell.length_b   1.000
_cell.length_c   1.000
_cell.angle_alpha   90.00
_cell.angle_beta   90.00
_cell.angle_gamma   90.00
#
_symmetry.space_group_name_H-M   'P 1'
#
loop_
_entity.id
_entity.type
_entity.pdbx_description
1 polymer ?
#
loop_
_entity_poly.entity_id
_entity_poly.type
_entity_poly.pdbx_seq_one_letter_code
_entity_poly.pdbx_strand_id
1 'polypeptide(L)'
;RKFNPKKNLSSIIIISKKEKNKNLLVYTAINQFLLDHNIRAPRLLEENYKKGFIEIEDFGNITIHNILKKSKKKFHIYKKTVDLLIRLQKIKSRIIKNFYGKSYKLENYSVKNLHKESDLFFDWYLPLIMKKNKALKIKKVLKQKLQILYKKLKFKNKTFVHRDFHVSNLMKINSRIGVIDSQDAIIGNPTYDLASLIDDVRIKTS
;
A
#
# COMPACT_ATOMS: atom_id res chain seq x y z
N ARG A 1 -19.08 1.00 6.55
CA ARG A 1 -19.55 2.32 6.09
C ARG A 1 -20.59 2.90 7.02
N LYS A 2 -20.51 4.19 7.23
CA LYS A 2 -21.52 5.00 7.92
C LYS A 2 -22.11 5.97 6.89
N PHE A 3 -23.43 6.06 6.81
CA PHE A 3 -24.10 6.99 5.92
C PHE A 3 -24.75 8.11 6.72
N ASN A 4 -24.52 9.35 6.31
CA ASN A 4 -25.16 10.52 6.90
C ASN A 4 -26.23 11.04 5.92
N PRO A 5 -27.53 10.77 6.16
CA PRO A 5 -28.61 11.14 5.24
C PRO A 5 -28.79 12.66 5.10
N LYS A 6 -28.50 13.43 6.17
CA LYS A 6 -28.63 14.90 6.13
C LYS A 6 -27.62 15.56 5.20
N LYS A 7 -26.43 14.97 5.03
CA LYS A 7 -25.36 15.49 4.17
C LYS A 7 -25.20 14.71 2.86
N ASN A 8 -25.96 13.62 2.69
CA ASN A 8 -25.81 12.67 1.58
C ASN A 8 -24.36 12.21 1.39
N LEU A 9 -23.65 11.99 2.48
CA LEU A 9 -22.24 11.61 2.50
C LEU A 9 -22.07 10.29 3.22
N SER A 10 -21.16 9.46 2.72
CA SER A 10 -20.70 8.27 3.39
C SER A 10 -19.28 8.43 3.93
N SER A 11 -18.98 7.72 5.00
CA SER A 11 -17.66 7.60 5.60
C SER A 11 -17.33 6.15 5.89
N ILE A 12 -16.06 5.87 6.13
CA ILE A 12 -15.58 4.53 6.50
C ILE A 12 -15.08 4.57 7.94
N ILE A 13 -15.62 3.69 8.78
CA ILE A 13 -15.10 3.45 10.13
C ILE A 13 -14.12 2.29 10.04
N ILE A 14 -12.91 2.51 10.48
CA ILE A 14 -11.88 1.48 10.62
C ILE A 14 -11.70 1.21 12.11
N ILE A 15 -11.85 -0.06 12.50
CA ILE A 15 -11.67 -0.52 13.88
C ILE A 15 -10.48 -1.46 13.90
N SER A 16 -9.56 -1.24 14.83
CA SER A 16 -8.43 -2.13 15.06
C SER A 16 -8.51 -2.80 16.42
N LYS A 17 -7.93 -4.00 16.52
CA LYS A 17 -7.69 -4.62 17.84
C LYS A 17 -6.71 -3.74 18.63
N LYS A 18 -6.86 -3.69 19.96
CA LYS A 18 -6.07 -2.85 20.88
C LYS A 18 -4.55 -2.92 20.63
N GLU A 19 -4.04 -4.10 20.30
CA GLU A 19 -2.62 -4.34 19.99
C GLU A 19 -2.16 -3.66 18.67
N LYS A 20 -3.10 -3.30 17.80
CA LYS A 20 -2.85 -2.70 16.48
C LYS A 20 -3.24 -1.23 16.39
N ASN A 21 -3.62 -0.58 17.48
CA ASN A 21 -4.04 0.83 17.46
C ASN A 21 -2.95 1.76 16.90
N LYS A 22 -1.67 1.42 17.09
CA LYS A 22 -0.54 2.13 16.48
C LYS A 22 -0.61 2.17 14.96
N ASN A 23 -1.18 1.14 14.32
CA ASN A 23 -1.31 1.07 12.87
C ASN A 23 -2.29 2.12 12.33
N LEU A 24 -3.37 2.42 13.09
CA LEU A 24 -4.32 3.49 12.72
C LEU A 24 -3.63 4.86 12.72
N LEU A 25 -2.78 5.10 13.72
CA LEU A 25 -2.03 6.35 13.82
C LEU A 25 -1.02 6.52 12.67
N VAL A 26 -0.36 5.43 12.25
CA VAL A 26 0.54 5.42 11.10
C VAL A 26 -0.26 5.64 9.80
N TYR A 27 -1.36 4.94 9.63
CA TYR A 27 -2.23 5.06 8.45
C TYR A 27 -2.69 6.50 8.24
N THR A 28 -3.24 7.14 9.29
CA THR A 28 -3.71 8.53 9.18
C THR A 28 -2.57 9.52 8.97
N ALA A 29 -1.41 9.28 9.58
CA ALA A 29 -0.23 10.11 9.39
C ALA A 29 0.29 10.05 7.94
N ILE A 30 0.33 8.87 7.33
CA ILE A 30 0.74 8.71 5.94
C ILE A 30 -0.30 9.32 5.00
N ASN A 31 -1.60 9.14 5.26
CA ASN A 31 -2.64 9.78 4.46
C ASN A 31 -2.52 11.31 4.49
N GLN A 32 -2.31 11.90 5.68
CA GLN A 32 -2.13 13.35 5.81
C GLN A 32 -0.87 13.80 5.06
N PHE A 33 0.24 13.07 5.21
CA PHE A 33 1.47 13.35 4.47
C PHE A 33 1.26 13.33 2.94
N LEU A 34 0.48 12.39 2.42
CA LEU A 34 0.13 12.34 0.99
C LEU A 34 -0.71 13.53 0.57
N LEU A 35 -1.70 13.92 1.39
CA LEU A 35 -2.54 15.09 1.13
C LEU A 35 -1.72 16.38 1.10
N ASP A 36 -0.78 16.56 2.02
CA ASP A 36 0.13 17.71 2.07
C ASP A 36 1.02 17.81 0.82
N HIS A 37 1.23 16.69 0.11
CA HIS A 37 1.96 16.62 -1.16
C HIS A 37 1.03 16.55 -2.40
N ASN A 38 -0.23 16.99 -2.27
CA ASN A 38 -1.23 16.98 -3.34
C ASN A 38 -1.53 15.60 -3.94
N ILE A 39 -1.30 14.54 -3.19
CA ILE A 39 -1.74 13.17 -3.51
C ILE A 39 -3.06 12.91 -2.79
N ARG A 40 -4.07 12.50 -3.52
CA ARG A 40 -5.40 12.24 -2.96
C ARG A 40 -5.38 10.94 -2.16
N ALA A 41 -5.52 11.06 -0.84
CA ALA A 41 -5.68 9.98 0.14
C ALA A 41 -6.90 10.26 1.02
N PRO A 42 -7.51 9.26 1.70
CA PRO A 42 -8.66 9.48 2.56
C PRO A 42 -8.34 10.43 3.71
N ARG A 43 -9.14 11.49 3.87
CA ARG A 43 -9.02 12.43 4.99
C ARG A 43 -9.53 11.80 6.26
N LEU A 44 -8.85 12.07 7.37
CA LEU A 44 -9.35 11.76 8.71
C LEU A 44 -10.54 12.68 9.02
N LEU A 45 -11.67 12.12 9.42
CA LEU A 45 -12.89 12.84 9.79
C LEU A 45 -13.07 12.84 11.29
N GLU A 46 -12.85 11.71 11.95
CA GLU A 46 -12.96 11.53 13.39
C GLU A 46 -11.91 10.50 13.88
N GLU A 47 -11.42 10.69 15.08
CA GLU A 47 -10.47 9.75 15.68
C GLU A 47 -10.87 9.37 17.10
N ASN A 48 -10.58 8.13 17.46
CA ASN A 48 -10.52 7.66 18.83
C ASN A 48 -9.46 6.54 18.93
N TYR A 49 -8.21 6.93 18.85
CA TYR A 49 -7.08 5.99 18.92
C TYR A 49 -7.06 5.21 20.24
N LYS A 50 -7.56 5.79 21.35
CA LYS A 50 -7.66 5.10 22.65
C LYS A 50 -8.61 3.92 22.58
N LYS A 51 -9.75 4.09 21.92
CA LYS A 51 -10.75 3.01 21.68
C LYS A 51 -10.44 2.18 20.44
N GLY A 52 -9.44 2.53 19.66
CA GLY A 52 -8.99 1.77 18.49
C GLY A 52 -9.88 1.94 17.26
N PHE A 53 -10.46 3.11 17.03
CA PHE A 53 -11.17 3.40 15.79
C PHE A 53 -10.85 4.78 15.23
N ILE A 54 -11.04 4.91 13.91
CA ILE A 54 -11.01 6.16 13.17
C ILE A 54 -12.17 6.19 12.18
N GLU A 55 -12.65 7.37 11.85
CA GLU A 55 -13.58 7.61 10.74
C GLU A 55 -12.84 8.39 9.66
N ILE A 56 -12.89 7.90 8.43
CA ILE A 56 -12.21 8.47 7.28
C ILE A 56 -13.18 8.72 6.13
N GLU A 57 -12.75 9.56 5.20
CA GLU A 57 -13.46 9.83 3.96
C GLU A 57 -13.69 8.55 3.15
N ASP A 58 -14.90 8.39 2.63
CA ASP A 58 -15.26 7.29 1.73
C ASP A 58 -15.05 7.70 0.26
N PHE A 59 -14.15 7.01 -0.42
CA PHE A 59 -13.89 7.20 -1.86
C PHE A 59 -14.89 6.48 -2.77
N GLY A 60 -15.91 5.86 -2.19
CA GLY A 60 -16.89 5.08 -2.93
C GLY A 60 -16.41 3.68 -3.31
N ASN A 61 -16.95 3.13 -4.41
CA ASN A 61 -16.74 1.73 -4.79
C ASN A 61 -15.97 1.57 -6.11
N ILE A 62 -15.59 2.67 -6.76
CA ILE A 62 -15.03 2.60 -8.11
C ILE A 62 -13.51 2.55 -8.04
N THR A 63 -12.94 1.35 -8.10
CA THR A 63 -11.50 1.15 -8.22
C THR A 63 -11.04 1.28 -9.67
N ILE A 64 -9.75 1.56 -9.88
CA ILE A 64 -9.14 1.51 -11.21
C ILE A 64 -9.22 0.09 -11.79
N HIS A 65 -9.14 -0.95 -10.95
CA HIS A 65 -9.39 -2.32 -11.36
C HIS A 65 -10.77 -2.50 -12.04
N ASN A 66 -11.85 -2.00 -11.41
CA ASN A 66 -13.19 -2.10 -11.96
C ASN A 66 -13.35 -1.37 -13.31
N ILE A 67 -12.64 -0.25 -13.46
CA ILE A 67 -12.64 0.51 -14.71
C ILE A 67 -11.88 -0.25 -15.79
N LEU A 68 -10.70 -0.78 -15.50
CA LEU A 68 -9.86 -1.51 -16.46
C LEU A 68 -10.54 -2.79 -16.97
N LYS A 69 -11.31 -3.49 -16.12
CA LYS A 69 -12.10 -4.65 -16.55
C LYS A 69 -13.14 -4.31 -17.61
N LYS A 70 -13.72 -3.12 -17.58
CA LYS A 70 -14.81 -2.70 -18.47
C LYS A 70 -14.33 -1.83 -19.64
N SER A 71 -13.14 -1.25 -19.54
CA SER A 71 -12.67 -0.25 -20.51
C SER A 71 -11.92 -0.88 -21.68
N LYS A 72 -12.24 -0.43 -22.89
CA LYS A 72 -11.44 -0.65 -24.10
C LYS A 72 -10.21 0.29 -24.15
N LYS A 73 -10.25 1.43 -23.46
CA LYS A 73 -9.18 2.45 -23.46
C LYS A 73 -8.22 2.29 -22.28
N LYS A 74 -7.65 1.09 -22.09
CA LYS A 74 -6.76 0.76 -20.96
C LYS A 74 -5.53 1.65 -20.89
N PHE A 75 -4.93 1.98 -22.04
CA PHE A 75 -3.71 2.81 -22.11
C PHE A 75 -3.89 4.16 -21.42
N HIS A 76 -5.00 4.87 -21.67
CA HIS A 76 -5.26 6.17 -21.05
C HIS A 76 -5.38 6.08 -19.51
N ILE A 77 -5.93 4.98 -19.03
CA ILE A 77 -6.08 4.75 -17.59
C ILE A 77 -4.70 4.47 -16.97
N TYR A 78 -3.91 3.59 -17.58
CA TYR A 78 -2.54 3.31 -17.12
C TYR A 78 -1.66 4.57 -17.15
N LYS A 79 -1.77 5.40 -18.20
CA LYS A 79 -1.07 6.68 -18.26
C LYS A 79 -1.36 7.54 -17.02
N LYS A 80 -2.65 7.70 -16.66
CA LYS A 80 -3.04 8.46 -15.45
C LYS A 80 -2.50 7.84 -14.16
N THR A 81 -2.44 6.51 -14.05
CA THR A 81 -1.87 5.84 -12.87
C THR A 81 -0.36 6.01 -12.80
N VAL A 82 0.34 5.97 -13.93
CA VAL A 82 1.79 6.25 -14.00
C VAL A 82 2.08 7.72 -13.68
N ASP A 83 1.27 8.66 -14.17
CA ASP A 83 1.39 10.08 -13.82
C ASP A 83 1.23 10.31 -12.30
N LEU A 84 0.33 9.55 -11.65
CA LEU A 84 0.20 9.55 -10.20
C LEU A 84 1.44 8.98 -9.51
N LEU A 85 1.97 7.85 -10.00
CA LEU A 85 3.19 7.24 -9.48
C LEU A 85 4.40 8.18 -9.59
N ILE A 86 4.55 8.86 -10.71
CA ILE A 86 5.61 9.87 -10.89
C ILE A 86 5.49 10.99 -9.85
N ARG A 87 4.28 11.44 -9.54
CA ARG A 87 4.06 12.46 -8.49
C ARG A 87 4.44 11.95 -7.11
N LEU A 88 4.08 10.71 -6.77
CA LEU A 88 4.49 10.04 -5.52
C LEU A 88 6.02 9.98 -5.41
N GLN A 89 6.70 9.59 -6.49
CA GLN A 89 8.15 9.46 -6.52
C GLN A 89 8.90 10.80 -6.44
N LYS A 90 8.25 11.92 -6.77
CA LYS A 90 8.80 13.26 -6.62
C LYS A 90 8.79 13.77 -5.17
N ILE A 91 8.10 13.11 -4.26
CA ILE A 91 8.08 13.47 -2.84
C ILE A 91 9.48 13.23 -2.26
N LYS A 92 10.15 14.31 -1.84
CA LYS A 92 11.51 14.25 -1.29
C LYS A 92 11.52 14.11 0.23
N SER A 93 10.47 14.58 0.90
CA SER A 93 10.36 14.49 2.35
C SER A 93 10.26 13.03 2.79
N ARG A 94 10.96 12.71 3.87
CA ARG A 94 10.95 11.38 4.50
C ARG A 94 10.43 11.44 5.93
N ILE A 95 10.08 12.63 6.39
CA ILE A 95 9.61 12.89 7.75
C ILE A 95 8.09 13.02 7.69
N ILE A 96 7.43 12.24 8.51
CA ILE A 96 5.98 12.21 8.66
C ILE A 96 5.64 12.68 10.06
N LYS A 97 4.62 13.51 10.21
CA LYS A 97 4.05 13.89 11.51
C LYS A 97 2.76 13.12 11.75
N ASN A 98 2.64 12.50 12.91
CA ASN A 98 1.39 11.84 13.29
C ASN A 98 0.39 12.86 13.87
N PHE A 99 -0.82 12.40 14.16
CA PHE A 99 -1.90 13.21 14.73
C PHE A 99 -1.49 13.99 15.99
N TYR A 100 -0.63 13.43 16.83
CA TYR A 100 -0.13 14.09 18.04
C TYR A 100 1.09 15.01 17.80
N GLY A 101 1.42 15.30 16.56
CA GLY A 101 2.56 16.15 16.19
C GLY A 101 3.93 15.46 16.29
N LYS A 102 4.00 14.20 16.72
CA LYS A 102 5.26 13.45 16.80
C LYS A 102 5.75 13.09 15.41
N SER A 103 6.98 13.48 15.11
CA SER A 103 7.62 13.15 13.84
C SER A 103 8.31 11.79 13.88
N TYR A 104 8.28 11.08 12.77
CA TYR A 104 9.09 9.89 12.52
C TYR A 104 9.56 9.87 11.07
N LYS A 105 10.65 9.14 10.81
CA LYS A 105 11.22 9.00 9.49
C LYS A 105 10.75 7.70 8.86
N LEU A 106 10.33 7.75 7.60
CA LEU A 106 10.05 6.54 6.83
C LEU A 106 11.30 5.66 6.75
N GLU A 107 11.11 4.38 7.01
CA GLU A 107 12.18 3.39 6.93
C GLU A 107 12.62 3.18 5.47
N ASN A 108 13.87 2.75 5.30
CA ASN A 108 14.35 2.29 4.01
C ASN A 108 13.99 0.83 3.78
N TYR A 109 13.61 0.49 2.55
CA TYR A 109 13.45 -0.90 2.13
C TYR A 109 14.78 -1.66 2.27
N SER A 110 14.74 -2.85 2.79
CA SER A 110 15.95 -3.59 3.19
C SER A 110 15.84 -5.10 2.91
N VAL A 111 16.93 -5.82 3.03
CA VAL A 111 16.95 -7.31 3.00
C VAL A 111 15.97 -7.91 4.01
N LYS A 112 15.79 -7.26 5.18
CA LYS A 112 14.82 -7.70 6.19
C LYS A 112 13.39 -7.68 5.66
N ASN A 113 13.03 -6.68 4.84
CA ASN A 113 11.71 -6.61 4.21
C ASN A 113 11.54 -7.75 3.19
N LEU A 114 12.55 -7.99 2.34
CA LEU A 114 12.54 -9.11 1.39
C LEU A 114 12.36 -10.48 2.09
N HIS A 115 13.06 -10.70 3.21
CA HIS A 115 12.86 -11.93 3.98
C HIS A 115 11.45 -12.05 4.53
N LYS A 116 10.87 -10.98 5.08
CA LYS A 116 9.48 -11.00 5.56
C LYS A 116 8.49 -11.31 4.45
N GLU A 117 8.67 -10.74 3.27
CA GLU A 117 7.80 -10.97 2.11
C GLU A 117 7.95 -12.40 1.57
N SER A 118 9.18 -12.91 1.44
CA SER A 118 9.40 -14.29 1.02
C SER A 118 8.94 -15.32 2.06
N ASP A 119 8.97 -14.98 3.35
CA ASP A 119 8.49 -15.85 4.42
C ASP A 119 6.98 -16.10 4.31
N LEU A 120 6.18 -15.16 3.77
CA LEU A 120 4.77 -15.38 3.50
C LEU A 120 4.55 -16.57 2.53
N PHE A 121 5.36 -16.66 1.48
CA PHE A 121 5.31 -17.81 0.57
C PHE A 121 5.60 -19.13 1.29
N PHE A 122 6.62 -19.15 2.15
CA PHE A 122 7.03 -20.35 2.87
C PHE A 122 6.04 -20.76 3.96
N ASP A 123 5.45 -19.79 4.64
CA ASP A 123 4.64 -20.05 5.83
C ASP A 123 3.15 -20.24 5.50
N TRP A 124 2.69 -19.68 4.39
CA TRP A 124 1.29 -19.74 3.99
C TRP A 124 1.04 -20.58 2.74
N TYR A 125 1.84 -20.40 1.67
CA TYR A 125 1.57 -21.08 0.39
C TYR A 125 2.11 -22.51 0.34
N LEU A 126 3.36 -22.74 0.74
CA LEU A 126 3.94 -24.08 0.67
C LEU A 126 3.15 -25.14 1.46
N PRO A 127 2.65 -24.86 2.68
CA PRO A 127 1.84 -25.85 3.41
C PRO A 127 0.51 -26.20 2.75
N LEU A 128 -0.01 -25.34 1.87
CA LEU A 128 -1.26 -25.62 1.14
C LEU A 128 -1.06 -26.62 -0.01
N ILE A 129 0.14 -26.65 -0.62
CA ILE A 129 0.39 -27.45 -1.82
C ILE A 129 1.23 -28.70 -1.57
N MET A 130 1.77 -28.89 -0.36
CA MET A 130 2.62 -30.04 -0.06
C MET A 130 2.61 -30.44 1.42
N LYS A 131 3.01 -31.69 1.70
CA LYS A 131 3.13 -32.22 3.07
C LYS A 131 4.16 -31.42 3.88
N LYS A 132 3.90 -31.19 5.17
CA LYS A 132 4.70 -30.37 6.10
C LYS A 132 6.20 -30.66 6.04
N ASN A 133 6.61 -31.91 6.07
CA ASN A 133 8.03 -32.29 6.05
C ASN A 133 8.71 -31.89 4.73
N LYS A 134 8.01 -32.00 3.59
CA LYS A 134 8.53 -31.56 2.28
C LYS A 134 8.61 -30.03 2.22
N ALA A 135 7.60 -29.33 2.71
CA ALA A 135 7.58 -27.87 2.79
C ALA A 135 8.76 -27.32 3.61
N LEU A 136 9.07 -27.92 4.76
CA LEU A 136 10.20 -27.52 5.60
C LEU A 136 11.56 -27.70 4.90
N LYS A 137 11.76 -28.82 4.21
CA LYS A 137 12.99 -29.06 3.43
C LYS A 137 13.15 -28.02 2.31
N ILE A 138 12.08 -27.78 1.55
CA ILE A 138 12.08 -26.79 0.45
C ILE A 138 12.30 -25.36 1.01
N LYS A 139 11.63 -24.99 2.11
CA LYS A 139 11.83 -23.70 2.78
C LYS A 139 13.30 -23.47 3.11
N LYS A 140 13.98 -24.49 3.70
CA LYS A 140 15.41 -24.38 4.07
C LYS A 140 16.28 -24.09 2.84
N VAL A 141 16.11 -24.86 1.77
CA VAL A 141 16.91 -24.72 0.54
C VAL A 141 16.64 -23.37 -0.14
N LEU A 142 15.36 -22.99 -0.29
CA LEU A 142 15.01 -21.75 -0.96
C LEU A 142 15.46 -20.52 -0.16
N LYS A 143 15.32 -20.52 1.18
CA LYS A 143 15.84 -19.44 2.02
C LYS A 143 17.34 -19.23 1.84
N GLN A 144 18.13 -20.28 1.77
CA GLN A 144 19.56 -20.16 1.52
C GLN A 144 19.84 -19.53 0.14
N LYS A 145 19.16 -20.00 -0.91
CA LYS A 145 19.31 -19.43 -2.26
C LYS A 145 18.88 -17.96 -2.32
N LEU A 146 17.74 -17.61 -1.71
CA LEU A 146 17.26 -16.24 -1.64
C LEU A 146 18.22 -15.34 -0.84
N GLN A 147 18.82 -15.83 0.24
CA GLN A 147 19.80 -15.08 1.01
C GLN A 147 21.04 -14.71 0.17
N ILE A 148 21.51 -15.64 -0.66
CA ILE A 148 22.62 -15.39 -1.60
C ILE A 148 22.22 -14.32 -2.62
N LEU A 149 21.00 -14.42 -3.17
CA LEU A 149 20.47 -13.44 -4.12
C LEU A 149 20.33 -12.06 -3.47
N TYR A 150 19.73 -11.98 -2.28
CA TYR A 150 19.47 -10.72 -1.58
C TYR A 150 20.77 -9.98 -1.20
N LYS A 151 21.84 -10.71 -0.87
CA LYS A 151 23.16 -10.10 -0.62
C LYS A 151 23.75 -9.41 -1.84
N LYS A 152 23.35 -9.79 -3.06
CA LYS A 152 23.81 -9.19 -4.31
C LYS A 152 23.01 -7.94 -4.70
N LEU A 153 21.84 -7.72 -4.08
CA LEU A 153 20.99 -6.58 -4.43
C LEU A 153 21.55 -5.28 -3.89
N LYS A 154 21.62 -4.29 -4.79
CA LYS A 154 21.96 -2.90 -4.42
C LYS A 154 20.66 -2.10 -4.27
N PHE A 155 20.30 -1.78 -3.03
CA PHE A 155 19.10 -0.97 -2.76
C PHE A 155 19.34 0.48 -3.15
N LYS A 156 18.55 0.98 -4.12
CA LYS A 156 18.51 2.41 -4.48
C LYS A 156 17.28 3.04 -3.82
N ASN A 157 17.32 3.22 -2.49
CA ASN A 157 16.22 3.77 -1.70
C ASN A 157 16.16 5.29 -1.85
N LYS A 158 15.52 5.78 -2.91
CA LYS A 158 15.50 7.19 -3.29
C LYS A 158 14.13 7.82 -3.25
N THR A 159 13.05 7.03 -3.38
CA THR A 159 11.69 7.53 -3.56
C THR A 159 10.75 6.99 -2.51
N PHE A 160 9.63 7.71 -2.30
CA PHE A 160 8.47 7.16 -1.62
C PHE A 160 7.94 5.95 -2.41
N VAL A 161 7.70 4.85 -1.74
CA VAL A 161 7.13 3.62 -2.26
C VAL A 161 5.90 3.27 -1.42
N HIS A 162 4.77 3.09 -2.08
CA HIS A 162 3.50 2.75 -1.47
C HIS A 162 3.47 1.29 -0.99
N ARG A 163 4.19 0.41 -1.66
CA ARG A 163 4.30 -1.06 -1.55
C ARG A 163 3.11 -1.84 -2.11
N ASP A 164 1.92 -1.29 -2.02
CA ASP A 164 0.70 -1.91 -2.54
C ASP A 164 0.06 -1.04 -3.64
N PHE A 165 0.91 -0.49 -4.55
CA PHE A 165 0.49 0.37 -5.65
C PHE A 165 -0.06 -0.47 -6.82
N HIS A 166 -1.17 -1.13 -6.60
CA HIS A 166 -1.89 -1.90 -7.61
C HIS A 166 -3.30 -1.35 -7.83
N VAL A 167 -3.90 -1.72 -8.96
CA VAL A 167 -5.14 -1.11 -9.46
C VAL A 167 -6.35 -1.21 -8.53
N SER A 168 -6.34 -2.16 -7.57
CA SER A 168 -7.42 -2.28 -6.58
C SER A 168 -7.31 -1.30 -5.42
N ASN A 169 -6.09 -0.74 -5.17
CA ASN A 169 -5.83 0.29 -4.17
C ASN A 169 -5.83 1.70 -4.76
N LEU A 170 -6.20 1.82 -6.03
CA LEU A 170 -6.36 3.08 -6.74
C LEU A 170 -7.85 3.33 -6.98
N MET A 171 -8.37 4.44 -6.43
CA MET A 171 -9.78 4.79 -6.45
C MET A 171 -10.04 5.92 -7.42
N LYS A 172 -11.11 5.82 -8.23
CA LYS A 172 -11.59 6.93 -9.04
C LYS A 172 -12.39 7.89 -8.16
N ILE A 173 -11.93 9.14 -8.07
CA ILE A 173 -12.60 10.20 -7.34
C ILE A 173 -12.82 11.37 -8.31
N ASN A 174 -14.03 11.51 -8.82
CA ASN A 174 -14.34 12.48 -9.88
C ASN A 174 -13.36 12.33 -11.08
N SER A 175 -12.59 13.37 -11.37
CA SER A 175 -11.57 13.37 -12.44
C SER A 175 -10.19 12.88 -11.99
N ARG A 176 -9.98 12.61 -10.68
CA ARG A 176 -8.68 12.26 -10.08
C ARG A 176 -8.62 10.79 -9.70
N ILE A 177 -7.40 10.32 -9.45
CA ILE A 177 -7.14 9.02 -8.82
C ILE A 177 -6.64 9.29 -7.41
N GLY A 178 -7.26 8.62 -6.43
CA GLY A 178 -6.81 8.58 -5.05
C GLY A 178 -6.16 7.24 -4.70
N VAL A 179 -5.30 7.22 -3.70
CA VAL A 179 -4.64 6.03 -3.16
C VAL A 179 -5.23 5.68 -1.80
N ILE A 180 -5.37 4.39 -1.54
CA ILE A 180 -5.78 3.83 -0.25
C ILE A 180 -4.78 2.77 0.18
N ASP A 181 -4.84 2.34 1.44
CA ASP A 181 -4.00 1.25 1.97
C ASP A 181 -2.51 1.59 2.00
N SER A 182 -2.21 2.82 2.46
CA SER A 182 -0.86 3.43 2.38
C SER A 182 0.01 3.20 3.62
N GLN A 183 -0.48 2.50 4.66
CA GLN A 183 0.20 2.38 5.98
C GLN A 183 1.56 1.69 5.94
N ASP A 184 1.82 0.89 4.91
CA ASP A 184 3.07 0.16 4.73
C ASP A 184 4.11 0.90 3.87
N ALA A 185 3.85 2.19 3.60
CA ALA A 185 4.74 3.01 2.77
C ALA A 185 6.15 3.13 3.37
N ILE A 186 7.13 3.20 2.50
CA ILE A 186 8.56 3.11 2.82
C ILE A 186 9.37 3.94 1.81
N ILE A 187 10.66 4.15 2.08
CA ILE A 187 11.59 4.68 1.09
C ILE A 187 12.25 3.51 0.37
N GLY A 188 12.08 3.44 -0.94
CA GLY A 188 12.56 2.30 -1.72
C GLY A 188 13.05 2.63 -3.12
N ASN A 189 13.15 1.59 -3.93
CA ASN A 189 13.52 1.70 -5.33
C ASN A 189 12.34 2.25 -6.14
N PRO A 190 12.54 3.20 -7.06
CA PRO A 190 11.49 3.76 -7.90
C PRO A 190 10.76 2.73 -8.78
N THR A 191 11.38 1.58 -9.07
CA THR A 191 10.74 0.53 -9.87
C THR A 191 9.80 -0.38 -9.07
N TYR A 192 9.78 -0.30 -7.73
CA TYR A 192 8.99 -1.21 -6.90
C TYR A 192 7.49 -1.11 -7.20
N ASP A 193 6.92 0.08 -7.03
CA ASP A 193 5.50 0.32 -7.29
C ASP A 193 5.14 0.20 -8.78
N LEU A 194 6.09 0.49 -9.67
CA LEU A 194 5.89 0.29 -11.11
C LEU A 194 5.76 -1.20 -11.43
N ALA A 195 6.60 -2.06 -10.85
CA ALA A 195 6.49 -3.51 -10.99
C ALA A 195 5.14 -4.01 -10.44
N SER A 196 4.72 -3.53 -9.27
CA SER A 196 3.41 -3.88 -8.69
C SER A 196 2.23 -3.48 -9.57
N LEU A 197 2.35 -2.37 -10.30
CA LEU A 197 1.31 -1.90 -11.23
C LEU A 197 1.27 -2.72 -12.53
N ILE A 198 2.44 -3.09 -13.07
CA ILE A 198 2.55 -3.79 -14.37
C ILE A 198 2.28 -5.28 -14.20
N ASP A 199 2.82 -5.89 -13.15
CA ASP A 199 2.70 -7.33 -12.86
C ASP A 199 1.53 -7.62 -11.89
N ASP A 200 0.45 -6.85 -12.01
CA ASP A 200 -0.75 -7.04 -11.19
C ASP A 200 -1.53 -8.27 -11.66
N VAL A 201 -1.43 -9.35 -10.89
CA VAL A 201 -2.10 -10.65 -11.17
C VAL A 201 -3.64 -10.55 -11.33
N ARG A 202 -4.25 -9.43 -10.93
CA ARG A 202 -5.69 -9.19 -11.01
C ARG A 202 -6.14 -8.79 -12.42
N ILE A 203 -5.21 -8.34 -13.27
CA ILE A 203 -5.50 -7.89 -14.64
C ILE A 203 -4.45 -8.43 -15.60
N LYS A 204 -4.92 -9.13 -16.63
CA LYS A 204 -4.04 -9.48 -17.76
C LYS A 204 -3.64 -8.21 -18.50
N THR A 205 -2.34 -7.96 -18.56
CA THR A 205 -1.72 -6.81 -19.23
C THR A 205 -1.32 -7.10 -20.68
N SER A 206 -1.24 -8.37 -21.03
CA SER A 206 -0.97 -8.88 -22.40
C SER A 206 -1.98 -9.93 -22.79
#